data_58c83daa03a80a988492bde479c5e81e
#
_entry.id   58c83daa03a80a988492bde479c5e81e
#
_cell.length_a   1.000
_cell.length_b   1.000
_cell.length_c   1.000
_cell.angle_alpha   90.00
_cell.angle_beta   90.00
_cell.angle_gamma   90.00
#
_symmetry.space_group_name_H-M   'P 1'
#
loop_
_entity.id
_entity.type
_entity.pdbx_description
1 polymer ?
#
loop_
_entity_poly.entity_id
_entity_poly.type
_entity_poly.pdbx_seq_one_letter_code
_entity_poly.pdbx_strand_id
1 'polypeptide(L)' 'VALPEALARACQTLRAGGDVAPALAAAERGIAAAGYARIDYFELVDGERLTPLRAVTPGARLMAAAVMGTTRLIDNLAV' A
#
# COMPACT_ATOMS: atom_id res chain seq x y z
N VAL A 1 4.10 -2.28 -13.81
CA VAL A 1 4.19 -3.25 -12.74
C VAL A 1 3.14 -2.95 -11.69
N ALA A 2 2.38 -3.97 -11.28
CA ALA A 2 1.16 -3.77 -10.49
C ALA A 2 1.40 -3.22 -9.08
N LEU A 3 2.46 -3.66 -8.38
CA LEU A 3 2.70 -3.24 -7.00
C LEU A 3 3.02 -1.73 -6.88
N PRO A 4 3.97 -1.17 -7.65
CA PRO A 4 4.20 0.28 -7.62
C PRO A 4 2.99 1.09 -8.06
N GLU A 5 2.22 0.61 -9.03
CA GLU A 5 1.00 1.28 -9.48
C GLU A 5 -0.08 1.30 -8.41
N ALA A 6 -0.26 0.19 -7.69
CA ALA A 6 -1.21 0.11 -6.58
C ALA A 6 -0.83 1.08 -5.45
N LEU A 7 0.46 1.16 -5.11
CA LEU A 7 0.96 2.12 -4.13
C LEU A 7 0.70 3.56 -4.57
N ALA A 8 0.99 3.88 -5.83
CA ALA A 8 0.78 5.22 -6.37
C ALA A 8 -0.68 5.64 -6.34
N ARG A 9 -1.61 4.75 -6.71
CA ARG A 9 -3.05 5.02 -6.68
C ARG A 9 -3.55 5.23 -5.26
N ALA A 10 -3.15 4.37 -4.33
CA ALA A 10 -3.52 4.52 -2.93
C ALA A 10 -2.99 5.84 -2.37
N CYS A 11 -1.76 6.19 -2.69
CA CYS A 11 -1.15 7.45 -2.28
C CYS A 11 -1.95 8.65 -2.80
N GLN A 12 -2.35 8.65 -4.07
CA GLN A 12 -3.16 9.70 -4.65
C GLN A 12 -4.51 9.85 -3.94
N THR A 13 -5.17 8.73 -3.66
CA THR A 13 -6.45 8.72 -2.93
C THR A 13 -6.29 9.32 -1.54
N LEU A 14 -5.25 8.95 -0.82
CA LEU A 14 -5.00 9.46 0.53
C LEU A 14 -4.63 10.95 0.53
N ARG A 15 -3.84 11.39 -0.43
CA ARG A 15 -3.49 12.81 -0.58
C ARG A 15 -4.71 13.67 -0.91
N ALA A 16 -5.69 13.11 -1.59
CA ALA A 16 -6.95 13.79 -1.91
C ALA A 16 -7.98 13.76 -0.75
N GLY A 17 -7.61 13.21 0.39
CA GLY A 17 -8.46 13.14 1.58
C GLY A 17 -9.34 11.91 1.66
N GLY A 18 -9.09 10.88 0.86
CA GLY A 18 -9.84 9.61 0.92
C GLY A 18 -9.56 8.84 2.21
N ASP A 19 -10.53 8.01 2.60
CA ASP A 19 -10.41 7.17 3.80
C ASP A 19 -9.35 6.09 3.61
N VAL A 20 -8.58 5.82 4.66
CA VAL A 20 -7.46 4.88 4.63
C VAL A 20 -7.92 3.45 4.35
N ALA A 21 -8.84 2.90 5.13
CA ALA A 21 -9.24 1.50 5.00
C ALA A 21 -9.77 1.15 3.61
N PRO A 22 -10.72 1.91 3.01
CA PRO A 22 -11.17 1.64 1.65
C PRO A 22 -10.06 1.78 0.59
N ALA A 23 -9.15 2.75 0.76
CA ALA A 23 -8.05 2.97 -0.18
C ALA A 23 -7.10 1.76 -0.20
N LEU A 24 -6.72 1.25 0.99
CA LEU A 24 -5.87 0.07 1.10
C LEU A 24 -6.57 -1.18 0.56
N ALA A 25 -7.85 -1.37 0.85
CA ALA A 25 -8.62 -2.49 0.35
C ALA A 25 -8.72 -2.49 -1.18
N ALA A 26 -8.93 -1.32 -1.79
CA ALA A 26 -8.95 -1.19 -3.24
C ALA A 26 -7.60 -1.54 -3.87
N ALA A 27 -6.49 -1.10 -3.24
CA ALA A 27 -5.15 -1.41 -3.69
C ALA A 27 -4.87 -2.92 -3.63
N GLU A 28 -5.26 -3.57 -2.54
CA GLU A 28 -5.10 -5.02 -2.37
C GLU A 28 -5.89 -5.80 -3.42
N ARG A 29 -7.12 -5.37 -3.74
CA ARG A 29 -7.91 -5.99 -4.81
C ARG A 29 -7.22 -5.87 -6.16
N GLY A 30 -6.62 -4.72 -6.45
CA GLY A 30 -5.88 -4.50 -7.69
C GLY A 30 -4.66 -5.41 -7.81
N ILE A 31 -3.92 -5.60 -6.72
CA ILE A 31 -2.77 -6.49 -6.66
C ILE A 31 -3.21 -7.95 -6.88
N ALA A 32 -4.26 -8.38 -6.20
CA ALA A 32 -4.80 -9.72 -6.38
C ALA A 32 -5.27 -9.97 -7.81
N ALA A 33 -5.96 -9.01 -8.41
CA ALA A 33 -6.43 -9.10 -9.79
C ALA A 33 -5.29 -9.15 -10.80
N ALA A 34 -4.11 -8.62 -10.47
CA ALA A 34 -2.92 -8.67 -11.32
C ALA A 34 -2.18 -10.01 -11.27
N GLY A 35 -2.66 -10.97 -10.47
CA GLY A 35 -2.11 -12.33 -10.44
C GLY A 35 -1.10 -12.59 -9.34
N TYR A 36 -0.96 -11.72 -8.35
CA TYR A 36 -0.12 -11.98 -7.19
C TYR A 36 -0.70 -13.12 -6.35
N ALA A 37 0.16 -14.03 -5.92
CA ALA A 37 -0.27 -15.22 -5.18
C ALA A 37 -0.76 -14.87 -3.77
N ARG A 38 -0.13 -13.88 -3.13
CA ARG A 38 -0.55 -13.38 -1.81
C ARG A 38 -0.01 -11.99 -1.56
N ILE A 39 -0.64 -11.29 -0.63
CA ILE A 39 -0.19 -10.01 -0.11
C ILE A 39 0.22 -10.26 1.34
N ASP A 40 1.49 -10.03 1.67
CA ASP A 40 1.96 -10.19 3.05
C ASP A 40 1.52 -9.00 3.90
N TYR A 41 1.62 -7.78 3.36
CA TYR A 41 1.07 -6.58 3.97
C TYR A 41 0.89 -5.47 2.94
N PHE A 42 -0.02 -4.57 3.24
CA PHE A 42 -0.22 -3.32 2.53
C PHE A 42 -0.75 -2.32 3.57
N GLU A 43 0.12 -1.46 4.09
CA GLU A 43 -0.17 -0.67 5.28
C GLU A 43 0.23 0.79 5.11
N LEU A 44 -0.55 1.68 5.76
CA LEU A 44 -0.15 3.05 6.02
C LEU A 44 0.53 3.07 7.40
N VAL A 45 1.75 3.58 7.47
CA VAL A 45 2.54 3.57 8.69
C VAL A 45 3.15 4.94 8.96
N ASP A 46 3.48 5.18 10.24
CA ASP A 46 4.30 6.31 10.64
C ASP A 46 5.71 6.12 10.06
N GLY A 47 6.24 7.13 9.38
CA GLY A 47 7.52 7.02 8.66
C GLY A 47 8.74 6.84 9.56
N GLU A 48 8.64 7.19 10.84
CA GLU A 48 9.74 7.02 11.80
C GLU A 48 9.59 5.73 12.59
N ARG A 49 8.39 5.45 13.12
CA ARG A 49 8.13 4.33 14.02
C ARG A 49 7.66 3.07 13.32
N LEU A 50 7.21 3.20 12.07
CA LEU A 50 6.64 2.13 11.27
C LEU A 50 5.41 1.46 11.91
N THR A 51 4.72 2.21 12.77
CA THR A 51 3.48 1.75 13.39
C THR A 51 2.30 2.02 12.47
N PRO A 52 1.32 1.10 12.38
CA PRO A 52 0.14 1.29 11.52
C PRO A 52 -0.65 2.55 11.90
N LEU A 53 -1.14 3.24 10.87
CA LEU A 53 -1.95 4.45 11.02
C LEU A 53 -3.34 4.24 10.44
N ARG A 54 -4.34 4.86 11.06
CA ARG A 54 -5.72 4.89 10.57
C ARG A 54 -6.04 6.16 9.79
N ALA A 55 -5.16 7.14 9.86
CA ALA A 55 -5.31 8.41 9.18
C ALA A 55 -3.94 8.91 8.72
N VAL A 56 -3.92 9.71 7.68
CA VAL A 56 -2.67 10.30 7.18
C VAL A 56 -2.18 11.35 8.18
N THR A 57 -0.90 11.21 8.56
CA THR A 57 -0.18 12.16 9.39
C THR A 57 1.07 12.61 8.66
N PRO A 58 1.69 13.74 9.05
CA PRO A 58 2.96 14.16 8.44
C PRO A 58 4.02 13.05 8.54
N GLY A 59 4.69 12.78 7.43
CA GLY A 59 5.71 11.73 7.39
C GLY A 59 5.16 10.31 7.21
N ALA A 60 3.85 10.13 6.98
CA ALA A 60 3.26 8.82 6.73
C ALA A 60 3.83 8.18 5.46
N ARG A 61 3.93 6.85 5.45
CA ARG A 61 4.38 6.06 4.31
C ARG A 61 3.44 4.88 4.06
N LEU A 62 3.26 4.55 2.80
CA LEU A 62 2.64 3.29 2.40
C LEU A 62 3.74 2.24 2.23
N MET A 63 3.55 1.07 2.82
CA MET A 63 4.47 -0.05 2.71
C MET A 63 3.72 -1.29 2.25
N ALA A 64 4.31 -2.03 1.33
CA ALA A 64 3.69 -3.23 0.79
C ALA A 64 4.71 -4.33 0.55
N ALA A 65 4.26 -5.57 0.71
CA ALA A 65 4.99 -6.75 0.27
C ALA A 65 3.99 -7.76 -0.28
N ALA A 66 4.29 -8.29 -1.46
CA ALA A 66 3.43 -9.25 -2.13
C ALA A 66 4.28 -10.27 -2.89
N VAL A 67 3.72 -11.46 -3.11
CA VAL A 67 4.41 -12.55 -3.78
C VAL A 67 3.80 -12.81 -5.14
N MET A 68 4.62 -12.81 -6.17
CA MET A 68 4.26 -13.23 -7.53
C MET A 68 5.11 -14.44 -7.92
N GLY A 69 4.46 -15.58 -8.14
CA GLY A 69 5.18 -16.83 -8.35
C GLY A 69 6.03 -17.17 -7.13
N THR A 70 7.35 -17.22 -7.31
CA THR A 70 8.32 -17.47 -6.23
C THR A 70 9.06 -16.19 -5.80
N THR A 71 8.69 -15.05 -6.36
CA THR A 71 9.37 -13.78 -6.09
C THR A 71 8.56 -12.92 -5.12
N ARG A 72 9.19 -12.52 -4.02
CA ARG A 72 8.62 -11.58 -3.07
C ARG A 72 9.06 -10.16 -3.43
N LEU A 73 8.10 -9.30 -3.71
CA LEU A 73 8.32 -7.90 -4.04
C LEU A 73 7.98 -7.03 -2.84
N ILE A 74 8.86 -6.10 -2.51
CA ILE A 74 8.69 -5.16 -1.40
C ILE A 74 8.84 -3.75 -1.96
N ASP A 75 7.94 -2.85 -1.58
CA ASP A 75 8.00 -1.46 -2.03
C ASP A 75 7.42 -0.54 -0.97
N ASN A 76 7.71 0.75 -1.09
CA ASN A 76 7.16 1.76 -0.21
C ASN A 76 7.11 3.11 -0.92
N LEU A 77 6.26 4.00 -0.40
CA LEU A 77 6.05 5.32 -0.98
C LEU A 77 5.65 6.31 0.11
N ALA A 78 6.28 7.48 0.10
CA ALA A 78 5.87 8.56 1.00
C ALA A 78 4.50 9.11 0.58
N VAL A 79 3.66 9.31 1.54
CA VAL A 79 2.32 9.89 1.30
C VAL A 79 2.32 11.41 1.37
#